data_e6eb2cae0f57cfb23897a136cda79969
#
_entry.id   e6eb2cae0f57cfb23897a136cda79969
#
_cell.length_a   1.000
_cell.length_b   1.000
_cell.length_c   1.000
_cell.angle_alpha   90.00
_cell.angle_beta   90.00
_cell.angle_gamma   90.00
#
_symmetry.space_group_name_H-M   'P 1'
#
loop_
_entity.id
_entity.type
_entity.pdbx_description
1 polymer ?
#
loop_
_entity_poly.entity_id
_entity_poly.type
_entity_poly.pdbx_seq_one_letter_code
_entity_poly.pdbx_strand_id
1 'polypeptide(L)'
;AALVPGWGKLIKNPKGILSITKNSKIRSIKEKPVEYINGGFFVLTNKIFKYLKSNDSIFEQDCLPKLSKTNQLMAYKHNGFWTCMDTMREKLEINKIWNKKKAPWKIW
;
A
#
# COMPACT_ATOMS: atom_id res chain seq x y z
N ALA A 1 1.88 4.38 -6.49
CA ALA A 1 1.61 3.58 -5.27
C ALA A 1 1.95 2.12 -5.53
N ALA A 2 2.66 1.48 -4.62
CA ALA A 2 2.86 0.04 -4.66
C ALA A 2 1.66 -0.67 -4.02
N LEU A 3 1.07 -1.58 -4.76
CA LEU A 3 0.00 -2.45 -4.31
C LEU A 3 0.55 -3.84 -4.05
N VAL A 4 0.13 -4.45 -2.98
CA VAL A 4 0.53 -5.80 -2.56
C VAL A 4 -0.68 -6.69 -2.46
N PRO A 5 -0.54 -8.03 -2.64
CA PRO A 5 -1.65 -8.95 -2.45
C PRO A 5 -2.21 -8.82 -1.04
N GLY A 6 -3.49 -8.55 -0.94
CA GLY A 6 -4.20 -8.54 0.32
C GLY A 6 -4.43 -9.98 0.78
N TRP A 7 -4.06 -10.31 2.00
CA TRP A 7 -4.41 -11.58 2.62
C TRP A 7 -5.90 -11.53 3.00
N GLY A 8 -6.74 -12.00 2.08
CA GLY A 8 -8.18 -11.78 2.04
C GLY A 8 -9.05 -12.25 3.20
N LYS A 9 -8.48 -12.59 4.35
CA LYS A 9 -9.29 -13.02 5.52
C LYS A 9 -8.96 -12.35 6.84
N LEU A 10 -7.91 -11.56 6.98
CA LEU A 10 -7.45 -11.12 8.30
C LEU A 10 -7.27 -9.61 8.46
N ILE A 11 -7.38 -8.83 7.42
CA ILE A 11 -7.30 -7.40 7.56
C ILE A 11 -8.61 -6.80 7.06
N LYS A 12 -9.54 -6.58 7.98
CA LYS A 12 -10.51 -5.49 7.82
C LYS A 12 -9.65 -4.22 7.75
N ASN A 13 -9.19 -3.90 6.56
CA ASN A 13 -8.41 -2.69 6.38
C ASN A 13 -9.37 -1.50 6.42
N PRO A 14 -9.35 -0.68 7.48
CA PRO A 14 -10.20 0.51 7.55
C PRO A 14 -9.81 1.58 6.52
N LYS A 15 -8.72 1.38 5.80
CA LYS A 15 -8.14 2.38 4.90
C LYS A 15 -8.61 2.30 3.44
N GLY A 16 -9.62 1.48 3.15
CA GLY A 16 -10.29 1.52 1.86
C GLY A 16 -9.60 0.77 0.72
N ILE A 17 -10.40 0.44 -0.25
CA ILE A 17 -10.09 -0.39 -1.40
C ILE A 17 -9.76 0.47 -2.60
N LEU A 18 -8.75 0.07 -3.34
CA LEU A 18 -8.34 0.72 -4.57
C LEU A 18 -9.00 0.05 -5.78
N SER A 19 -9.85 0.79 -6.49
CA SER A 19 -10.34 0.38 -7.79
C SER A 19 -9.32 0.76 -8.88
N ILE A 20 -8.82 -0.23 -9.61
CA ILE A 20 -7.76 -0.07 -10.60
C ILE A 20 -8.35 -0.19 -12.01
N THR A 21 -8.00 0.73 -12.90
CA THR A 21 -8.33 0.64 -14.33
C THR A 21 -7.36 -0.28 -15.06
N LYS A 22 -7.70 -0.67 -16.31
CA LYS A 22 -6.83 -1.47 -17.19
C LYS A 22 -5.42 -0.88 -17.36
N ASN A 23 -5.26 0.43 -17.29
CA ASN A 23 -4.00 1.14 -17.42
C ASN A 23 -3.26 1.37 -16.09
N SER A 24 -3.56 0.60 -15.05
CA SER A 24 -2.99 0.72 -13.71
C SER A 24 -3.20 2.08 -13.03
N LYS A 25 -4.16 2.87 -13.49
CA LYS A 25 -4.59 4.10 -12.80
C LYS A 25 -5.57 3.77 -11.69
N ILE A 26 -5.42 4.42 -10.55
CA ILE A 26 -6.35 4.27 -9.43
C ILE A 26 -7.55 5.16 -9.66
N ARG A 27 -8.72 4.55 -9.86
CA ARG A 27 -9.97 5.24 -10.19
C ARG A 27 -10.71 5.73 -8.95
N SER A 28 -10.74 4.92 -7.91
CA SER A 28 -11.43 5.25 -6.66
C SER A 28 -10.89 4.43 -5.48
N ILE A 29 -11.14 4.92 -4.27
CA ILE A 29 -10.87 4.19 -3.03
C ILE A 29 -12.21 3.88 -2.39
N LYS A 30 -12.55 2.59 -2.22
CA LYS A 30 -13.81 2.10 -1.64
C LYS A 30 -13.54 1.04 -0.58
N GLU A 31 -14.40 0.93 0.42
CA GLU A 31 -14.37 -0.15 1.42
C GLU A 31 -15.04 -1.42 0.88
N LYS A 32 -14.29 -2.27 0.17
CA LYS A 32 -14.73 -3.60 -0.27
C LYS A 32 -13.61 -4.61 -0.10
N PRO A 33 -13.88 -5.92 0.06
CA PRO A 33 -12.84 -6.93 0.08
C PRO A 33 -12.06 -6.90 -1.23
N VAL A 34 -10.74 -6.80 -1.17
CA VAL A 34 -9.87 -6.61 -2.32
C VAL A 34 -8.78 -7.63 -2.41
N GLU A 35 -8.42 -7.84 -3.64
CA GLU A 35 -7.28 -8.63 -4.05
C GLU A 35 -5.94 -7.94 -3.74
N TYR A 36 -5.91 -6.61 -3.75
CA TYR A 36 -4.72 -5.80 -3.47
C TYR A 36 -4.97 -4.74 -2.41
N ILE A 37 -3.95 -4.49 -1.59
CA ILE A 37 -3.93 -3.42 -0.59
C ILE A 37 -2.78 -2.44 -0.87
N ASN A 38 -2.84 -1.26 -0.28
CA ASN A 38 -1.75 -0.31 -0.29
C ASN A 38 -0.58 -0.85 0.55
N GLY A 39 0.57 -1.06 -0.10
CA GLY A 39 1.80 -1.53 0.56
C GLY A 39 2.59 -0.44 1.27
N GLY A 40 2.14 0.80 1.24
CA GLY A 40 2.78 1.92 1.92
C GLY A 40 4.00 2.51 1.21
N PHE A 41 4.33 2.06 0.00
CA PHE A 41 5.47 2.58 -0.78
C PHE A 41 5.01 3.48 -1.91
N PHE A 42 5.57 4.69 -1.97
CA PHE A 42 5.22 5.70 -2.98
C PHE A 42 6.47 6.31 -3.59
N VAL A 43 6.44 6.52 -4.90
CA VAL A 43 7.38 7.38 -5.62
C VAL A 43 6.59 8.61 -6.06
N LEU A 44 7.02 9.77 -5.61
CA LEU A 44 6.29 11.02 -5.77
C LEU A 44 7.21 12.10 -6.33
N THR A 45 6.64 13.02 -7.11
CA THR A 45 7.33 14.24 -7.47
C THR A 45 7.13 15.30 -6.37
N ASN A 46 8.00 16.31 -6.34
CA ASN A 46 7.87 17.42 -5.37
C ASN A 46 6.55 18.20 -5.51
N LYS A 47 5.83 18.05 -6.61
CA LYS A 47 4.49 18.65 -6.79
C LYS A 47 3.47 18.16 -5.75
N ILE A 48 3.76 17.06 -5.07
CA ILE A 48 2.91 16.51 -3.99
C ILE A 48 2.67 17.52 -2.87
N PHE A 49 3.63 18.39 -2.58
CA PHE A 49 3.51 19.40 -1.52
C PHE A 49 2.36 20.39 -1.75
N LYS A 50 1.86 20.54 -2.97
CA LYS A 50 0.67 21.35 -3.25
C LYS A 50 -0.60 20.77 -2.63
N TYR A 51 -0.60 19.48 -2.33
CA TYR A 51 -1.73 18.76 -1.75
C TYR A 51 -1.62 18.62 -0.22
N LEU A 52 -0.43 18.84 0.32
CA LEU A 52 -0.14 18.80 1.76
C LEU A 52 -0.12 20.23 2.29
N LYS A 53 -1.22 20.67 2.89
CA LYS A 53 -1.40 22.08 3.28
C LYS A 53 -0.83 22.43 4.63
N SER A 54 -0.64 21.45 5.50
CA SER A 54 -0.13 21.64 6.87
C SER A 54 0.57 20.37 7.37
N ASN A 55 1.23 20.47 8.51
CA ASN A 55 1.84 19.33 9.19
C ASN A 55 0.80 18.30 9.69
N ASP A 56 -0.46 18.70 9.83
CA ASP A 56 -1.57 17.83 10.24
C ASP A 56 -2.24 17.12 9.06
N SER A 57 -1.76 17.34 7.84
CA SER A 57 -2.32 16.69 6.65
C SER A 57 -2.05 15.19 6.69
N ILE A 58 -3.11 14.40 6.52
CA ILE A 58 -3.04 12.94 6.43
C ILE A 58 -2.95 12.55 4.96
N PHE A 59 -1.81 12.01 4.55
CA PHE A 59 -1.49 11.72 3.16
C PHE A 59 -2.57 10.86 2.47
N GLU A 60 -3.01 9.79 3.11
CA GLU A 60 -4.00 8.86 2.58
C GLU A 60 -5.41 9.49 2.46
N GLN A 61 -5.73 10.44 3.32
CA GLN A 61 -7.06 11.08 3.35
C GLN A 61 -7.11 12.35 2.53
N ASP A 62 -6.07 13.16 2.59
CA ASP A 62 -6.07 14.51 2.01
C ASP A 62 -5.48 14.53 0.60
N CYS A 63 -4.50 13.66 0.33
CA CYS A 63 -3.72 13.69 -0.88
C CYS A 63 -4.14 12.61 -1.89
N LEU A 64 -4.14 11.34 -1.50
CA LEU A 64 -4.41 10.23 -2.41
C LEU A 64 -5.76 10.34 -3.13
N PRO A 65 -6.88 10.74 -2.48
CA PRO A 65 -8.16 10.87 -3.18
C PRO A 65 -8.15 11.96 -4.25
N LYS A 66 -7.43 13.05 -4.02
CA LYS A 66 -7.30 14.16 -5.00
C LYS A 66 -6.47 13.72 -6.20
N LEU A 67 -5.35 13.03 -5.95
CA LEU A 67 -4.51 12.47 -7.02
C LEU A 67 -5.27 11.44 -7.86
N SER A 68 -6.09 10.60 -7.21
CA SER A 68 -6.92 9.62 -7.90
C SER A 68 -7.95 10.30 -8.81
N LYS A 69 -8.66 11.31 -8.31
CA LYS A 69 -9.65 12.07 -9.09
C LYS A 69 -9.05 12.79 -10.30
N THR A 70 -7.80 13.21 -10.20
CA THR A 70 -7.09 13.91 -11.29
C THR A 70 -6.27 12.97 -12.19
N ASN A 71 -6.45 11.65 -12.06
CA ASN A 71 -5.68 10.64 -12.79
C ASN A 71 -4.15 10.77 -12.66
N GLN A 72 -3.68 11.28 -11.52
CA GLN A 72 -2.25 11.44 -11.20
C GLN A 72 -1.71 10.31 -10.32
N LEU A 73 -2.53 9.32 -9.99
CA LEU A 73 -2.15 8.20 -9.13
C LEU A 73 -2.07 6.91 -9.95
N MET A 74 -0.87 6.35 -10.04
CA MET A 74 -0.60 5.08 -10.72
C MET A 74 -0.35 3.97 -9.70
N ALA A 75 -0.69 2.75 -10.06
CA ALA A 75 -0.45 1.56 -9.24
C ALA A 75 0.65 0.69 -9.84
N TYR A 76 1.56 0.24 -8.99
CA TYR A 76 2.47 -0.85 -9.28
C TYR A 76 2.03 -2.10 -8.51
N LYS A 77 1.66 -3.15 -9.21
CA LYS A 77 1.28 -4.43 -8.60
C LYS A 77 2.52 -5.23 -8.26
N HIS A 78 2.82 -5.33 -6.97
CA HIS A 78 3.90 -6.16 -6.48
C HIS A 78 3.37 -7.58 -6.22
N ASN A 79 3.86 -8.56 -6.98
CA ASN A 79 3.44 -9.96 -6.86
C ASN A 79 4.44 -10.82 -6.07
N GLY A 80 5.51 -10.21 -5.55
CA GLY A 80 6.51 -10.86 -4.72
C GLY A 80 6.09 -10.98 -3.26
N PHE A 81 7.03 -11.42 -2.43
CA PHE A 81 6.81 -11.47 -1.00
C PHE A 81 6.62 -10.07 -0.43
N TRP A 82 5.59 -9.90 0.35
CA TRP A 82 5.36 -8.72 1.17
C TRP A 82 4.66 -9.12 2.47
N THR A 83 5.01 -8.47 3.56
CA THR A 83 4.33 -8.61 4.85
C THR A 83 4.46 -7.33 5.65
N CYS A 84 3.48 -7.03 6.48
CA CYS A 84 3.58 -5.98 7.47
C CYS A 84 4.28 -6.47 8.75
N MET A 85 4.72 -5.52 9.58
CA MET A 85 5.30 -5.79 10.91
C MET A 85 4.76 -4.75 11.89
N ASP A 86 3.45 -4.71 12.04
CA ASP A 86 2.76 -3.74 12.89
C ASP A 86 2.45 -4.32 14.28
N THR A 87 2.53 -5.64 14.42
CA THR A 87 2.23 -6.36 15.66
C THR A 87 3.41 -7.21 16.11
N MET A 88 3.45 -7.52 17.40
CA MET A 88 4.46 -8.43 17.98
C MET A 88 4.42 -9.82 17.33
N ARG A 89 3.23 -10.31 16.99
CA ARG A 89 3.06 -11.58 16.29
C ARG A 89 3.74 -11.58 14.93
N GLU A 90 3.52 -10.55 14.13
CA GLU A 90 4.14 -10.40 12.80
C GLU A 90 5.66 -10.29 12.90
N LYS A 91 6.18 -9.55 13.88
CA LYS A 91 7.62 -9.49 14.19
C LYS A 91 8.19 -10.89 14.46
N LEU A 92 7.53 -11.70 15.27
CA LEU A 92 7.97 -13.05 15.58
C LEU A 92 7.93 -13.96 14.34
N GLU A 93 6.91 -13.83 13.49
CA GLU A 93 6.80 -14.58 12.24
C GLU A 93 7.92 -14.23 11.26
N ILE A 94 8.22 -12.95 11.08
CA ILE A 94 9.33 -12.48 10.23
C ILE A 94 10.67 -13.00 10.77
N ASN A 95 10.90 -12.94 12.07
CA ASN A 95 12.11 -13.46 12.69
C ASN A 95 12.28 -14.98 12.50
N LYS A 96 11.17 -15.74 12.55
CA LYS A 96 11.22 -17.19 12.25
C LYS A 96 11.66 -17.45 10.81
N ILE A 97 11.17 -16.67 9.84
CA ILE A 97 11.57 -16.79 8.43
C ILE A 97 13.06 -16.47 8.28
N TRP A 98 13.54 -15.41 8.94
CA TRP A 98 14.95 -15.02 8.94
C TRP A 98 15.84 -16.11 9.51
N ASN A 99 15.51 -16.63 10.69
CA ASN A 99 16.29 -17.66 11.39
C ASN A 99 16.37 -18.97 10.62
N LYS A 100 15.35 -19.30 9.83
CA LYS A 100 15.34 -20.45 8.92
C LYS A 100 16.19 -20.24 7.66
N LYS A 101 16.85 -19.09 7.49
CA LYS A 101 17.62 -18.71 6.30
C LYS A 101 16.80 -18.77 4.98
N LYS A 102 15.50 -18.59 5.08
CA LYS A 102 14.52 -18.63 3.97
C LYS A 102 13.88 -17.29 3.70
N ALA A 103 14.52 -16.19 4.13
CA ALA A 103 13.99 -14.84 3.97
C ALA A 103 13.94 -14.44 2.49
N PRO A 104 12.73 -14.31 1.88
CA PRO A 104 12.61 -14.00 0.45
C PRO A 104 13.13 -12.62 0.07
N TRP A 105 13.26 -11.71 1.04
CA TRP A 105 13.80 -10.36 0.84
C TRP A 105 15.32 -10.30 0.89
N LYS A 106 15.99 -11.38 1.30
CA LYS A 106 17.44 -11.43 1.36
C LYS A 106 17.98 -11.85 0.00
N ILE A 107 18.47 -10.89 -0.75
CA ILE A 107 19.02 -11.09 -2.11
C ILE A 107 20.55 -11.02 -2.17
N TRP A 108 21.21 -10.86 -1.03
CA TRP A 108 22.66 -10.80 -0.89
C TRP A 108 23.24 -11.97 -0.12
#